data_a05526b8a3a2501b1f946126b13e00d9
#
_entry.id   a05526b8a3a2501b1f946126b13e00d9
#
_cell.length_a   1.000
_cell.length_b   1.000
_cell.length_c   1.000
_cell.angle_alpha   90.00
_cell.angle_beta   90.00
_cell.angle_gamma   90.00
#
_symmetry.space_group_name_H-M   'P 1'
#
loop_
_entity.id
_entity.type
_entity.pdbx_description
1 polymer ?
#
loop_
_entity_poly.entity_id
_entity_poly.type
_entity_poly.pdbx_seq_one_letter_code
_entity_poly.pdbx_strand_id
1 'polypeptide(L)'
;VKIKTCFFTPRAREKYRGYLERILGAAESVYMIEDPVAGLLSDTKSPQGIFCLCAWPRQAANNGQAAPDEPCLVLENLQDPGNLGTILRTAEALGRFRVFLLGDCCDPLSPKALRASMGAAFRLWPEGAASAEELFWRLKNEGYSIHGAVPAETARPVTGIDFTRGRHTVVIGNEGSGLTRETAGLCHDLITIPMGGRAE
;
A
#
# COMPACT_ATOMS: atom_id res chain seq x y z
N VAL A 1 -12.88 6.74 -6.90
CA VAL A 1 -12.09 6.98 -8.13
C VAL A 1 -13.05 7.39 -9.24
N LYS A 2 -12.77 8.50 -9.95
CA LYS A 2 -13.59 8.97 -11.08
C LYS A 2 -13.05 8.35 -12.37
N ILE A 3 -13.86 7.57 -13.07
CA ILE A 3 -13.49 6.93 -14.34
C ILE A 3 -13.67 7.95 -15.46
N LYS A 4 -12.57 8.34 -16.11
CA LYS A 4 -12.60 9.26 -17.26
C LYS A 4 -12.96 8.52 -18.54
N THR A 5 -12.28 7.39 -18.78
CA THR A 5 -12.46 6.62 -20.00
C THR A 5 -12.41 5.14 -19.67
N CYS A 6 -13.32 4.38 -20.26
CA CYS A 6 -13.29 2.91 -20.23
C CYS A 6 -13.10 2.37 -21.64
N PHE A 7 -12.12 1.49 -21.82
CA PHE A 7 -11.92 0.70 -23.03
C PHE A 7 -12.23 -0.76 -22.70
N PHE A 8 -12.95 -1.44 -23.59
CA PHE A 8 -13.25 -2.85 -23.39
C PHE A 8 -13.33 -3.61 -24.71
N THR A 9 -13.03 -4.92 -24.66
CA THR A 9 -13.18 -5.82 -25.82
C THR A 9 -14.55 -6.48 -25.85
N PRO A 10 -15.04 -6.94 -27.04
CA PRO A 10 -16.28 -7.73 -27.13
C PRO A 10 -16.28 -8.94 -26.21
N ARG A 11 -15.17 -9.67 -26.14
CA ARG A 11 -14.98 -10.82 -25.26
C ARG A 11 -15.12 -10.46 -23.76
N ALA A 12 -14.56 -9.31 -23.37
CA ALA A 12 -14.68 -8.82 -21.99
C ALA A 12 -16.12 -8.46 -21.64
N ARG A 13 -16.87 -7.89 -22.58
CA ARG A 13 -18.30 -7.57 -22.42
C ARG A 13 -19.14 -8.81 -22.11
N GLU A 14 -18.91 -9.90 -22.82
CA GLU A 14 -19.61 -11.16 -22.56
C GLU A 14 -19.23 -11.75 -21.20
N LYS A 15 -17.92 -11.87 -20.95
CA LYS A 15 -17.40 -12.55 -19.76
C LYS A 15 -17.67 -11.80 -18.46
N TYR A 16 -17.61 -10.47 -18.47
CA TYR A 16 -17.66 -9.62 -17.27
C TYR A 16 -18.86 -8.67 -17.28
N ARG A 17 -19.97 -9.05 -17.91
CA ARG A 17 -21.14 -8.21 -18.15
C ARG A 17 -21.58 -7.42 -16.93
N GLY A 18 -21.84 -8.06 -15.78
CA GLY A 18 -22.33 -7.41 -14.59
C GLY A 18 -21.38 -6.39 -13.96
N TYR A 19 -20.05 -6.62 -14.05
CA TYR A 19 -19.05 -5.64 -13.59
C TYR A 19 -18.91 -4.49 -14.59
N LEU A 20 -18.91 -4.82 -15.89
CA LEU A 20 -18.72 -3.84 -16.94
C LEU A 20 -19.87 -2.84 -16.98
N GLU A 21 -21.13 -3.28 -16.84
CA GLU A 21 -22.29 -2.39 -16.83
C GLU A 21 -22.17 -1.29 -15.76
N ARG A 22 -21.66 -1.62 -14.56
CA ARG A 22 -21.40 -0.63 -13.49
C ARG A 22 -20.29 0.35 -13.88
N ILE A 23 -19.21 -0.15 -14.52
CA ILE A 23 -18.09 0.68 -14.98
C ILE A 23 -18.55 1.62 -16.08
N LEU A 24 -19.32 1.12 -17.05
CA LEU A 24 -19.84 1.89 -18.17
C LEU A 24 -20.78 3.01 -17.72
N GLY A 25 -21.62 2.76 -16.70
CA GLY A 25 -22.49 3.79 -16.12
C GLY A 25 -21.74 4.86 -15.32
N ALA A 26 -20.49 4.60 -14.91
CA ALA A 26 -19.65 5.52 -14.14
C ALA A 26 -18.59 6.25 -14.97
N ALA A 27 -18.32 5.83 -16.21
CA ALA A 27 -17.31 6.39 -17.07
C ALA A 27 -17.83 7.61 -17.86
N GLU A 28 -16.99 8.65 -18.01
CA GLU A 28 -17.33 9.83 -18.83
C GLU A 28 -17.31 9.51 -20.34
N SER A 29 -16.42 8.61 -20.75
CA SER A 29 -16.30 8.14 -22.15
C SER A 29 -16.08 6.63 -22.19
N VAL A 30 -16.63 6.00 -23.20
CA VAL A 30 -16.62 4.53 -23.36
C VAL A 30 -16.27 4.17 -24.80
N TYR A 31 -15.30 3.24 -24.97
CA TYR A 31 -14.87 2.77 -26.28
C TYR A 31 -14.77 1.24 -26.31
N MET A 32 -15.36 0.64 -27.31
CA MET A 32 -15.09 -0.76 -27.63
C MET A 32 -13.84 -0.84 -28.51
N ILE A 33 -12.92 -1.71 -28.15
CA ILE A 33 -11.63 -1.89 -28.85
C ILE A 33 -11.42 -3.35 -29.25
N GLU A 34 -10.65 -3.57 -30.31
CA GLU A 34 -10.27 -4.90 -30.77
C GLU A 34 -9.13 -5.49 -29.90
N ASP A 35 -9.01 -6.83 -29.92
CA ASP A 35 -7.99 -7.56 -29.13
C ASP A 35 -6.55 -7.10 -29.42
N PRO A 36 -6.11 -6.77 -30.65
CA PRO A 36 -4.77 -6.22 -30.87
C PRO A 36 -4.51 -4.91 -30.12
N VAL A 37 -5.51 -4.02 -30.05
CA VAL A 37 -5.42 -2.76 -29.30
C VAL A 37 -5.36 -3.03 -27.80
N ALA A 38 -6.16 -3.99 -27.32
CA ALA A 38 -6.11 -4.42 -25.93
C ALA A 38 -4.74 -4.98 -25.55
N GLY A 39 -4.08 -5.69 -26.44
CA GLY A 39 -2.71 -6.17 -26.28
C GLY A 39 -1.69 -5.04 -26.13
N LEU A 40 -1.85 -3.93 -26.84
CA LEU A 40 -0.98 -2.75 -26.75
C LEU A 40 -1.19 -1.96 -25.45
N LEU A 41 -2.41 -1.96 -24.92
CA LEU A 41 -2.74 -1.27 -23.66
C LEU A 41 -2.35 -2.07 -22.41
N SER A 42 -1.96 -3.32 -22.56
CA SER A 42 -1.73 -4.24 -21.45
C SER A 42 -0.27 -4.51 -21.20
N ASP A 43 0.14 -4.42 -19.91
CA ASP A 43 1.43 -4.92 -19.43
C ASP A 43 1.43 -6.44 -19.18
N THR A 44 0.32 -7.14 -19.43
CA THR A 44 0.19 -8.57 -19.18
C THR A 44 0.00 -9.36 -20.47
N LYS A 45 0.53 -10.59 -20.47
CA LYS A 45 0.39 -11.51 -21.64
C LYS A 45 -1.06 -11.90 -21.95
N SER A 46 -1.94 -11.85 -20.94
CA SER A 46 -3.35 -12.25 -21.08
C SER A 46 -4.25 -11.23 -20.38
N PRO A 47 -4.51 -10.08 -21.02
CA PRO A 47 -5.35 -9.05 -20.44
C PRO A 47 -6.81 -9.50 -20.29
N GLN A 48 -7.49 -8.97 -19.29
CA GLN A 48 -8.93 -9.20 -19.12
C GLN A 48 -9.78 -8.45 -20.15
N GLY A 49 -9.17 -7.53 -20.89
CA GLY A 49 -9.84 -6.76 -21.94
C GLY A 49 -10.71 -5.62 -21.42
N ILE A 50 -10.49 -5.15 -20.21
CA ILE A 50 -11.11 -3.94 -19.64
C ILE A 50 -9.99 -3.05 -19.12
N PHE A 51 -9.97 -1.80 -19.59
CA PHE A 51 -8.98 -0.80 -19.20
C PHE A 51 -9.69 0.49 -18.84
N CYS A 52 -9.30 1.10 -17.73
CA CYS A 52 -9.90 2.35 -17.27
C CYS A 52 -8.83 3.42 -17.06
N LEU A 53 -9.00 4.55 -17.73
CA LEU A 53 -8.29 5.77 -17.38
C LEU A 53 -9.07 6.47 -16.27
N CYS A 54 -8.45 6.59 -15.11
CA CYS A 54 -9.09 7.16 -13.94
C CYS A 54 -8.47 8.51 -13.61
N ALA A 55 -9.32 9.47 -13.20
CA ALA A 55 -8.78 10.65 -12.55
C ALA A 55 -8.16 10.23 -11.21
N TRP A 56 -6.96 10.74 -10.96
CA TRP A 56 -6.38 10.64 -9.64
C TRP A 56 -7.35 11.27 -8.64
N PRO A 57 -7.85 10.60 -7.62
CA PRO A 57 -8.57 11.28 -6.60
C PRO A 57 -7.56 12.28 -6.01
N ARG A 58 -7.85 13.57 -6.13
CA ARG A 58 -7.18 14.53 -5.25
C ARG A 58 -7.33 13.92 -3.87
N GLN A 59 -6.21 13.73 -3.17
CA GLN A 59 -6.23 13.18 -1.82
C GLN A 59 -7.51 13.68 -1.16
N ALA A 60 -8.47 12.81 -0.95
CA ALA A 60 -9.38 13.04 0.12
C ALA A 60 -8.42 13.10 1.30
N ALA A 61 -7.97 14.31 1.62
CA ALA A 61 -7.30 14.55 2.87
C ALA A 61 -8.20 13.79 3.82
N ASN A 62 -7.70 12.67 4.33
CA ASN A 62 -8.31 12.09 5.49
C ASN A 62 -8.36 13.30 6.40
N ASN A 63 -9.56 13.91 6.57
CA ASN A 63 -9.74 15.15 7.30
C ASN A 63 -9.32 14.87 8.73
N GLY A 64 -8.02 14.77 8.93
CA GLY A 64 -7.27 14.93 10.16
C GLY A 64 -7.59 14.04 11.35
N GLN A 65 -8.59 13.18 11.29
CA GLN A 65 -8.94 12.34 12.42
C GLN A 65 -8.83 10.87 12.01
N ALA A 66 -7.61 10.32 12.20
CA ALA A 66 -7.47 8.87 12.35
C ALA A 66 -8.46 8.42 13.43
N ALA A 67 -9.12 7.28 13.19
CA ALA A 67 -9.89 6.67 14.26
C ALA A 67 -8.99 6.51 15.51
N PRO A 68 -9.51 6.67 16.74
CA PRO A 68 -8.69 6.73 17.93
C PRO A 68 -7.68 5.61 18.10
N ASP A 69 -7.91 4.44 17.49
CA ASP A 69 -7.09 3.23 17.63
C ASP A 69 -6.65 2.63 16.28
N GLU A 70 -6.58 3.44 15.20
CA GLU A 70 -6.19 2.94 13.89
C GLU A 70 -4.69 2.59 13.88
N PRO A 71 -4.30 1.32 13.64
CA PRO A 71 -2.89 0.94 13.58
C PRO A 71 -2.19 1.62 12.41
N CYS A 72 -0.88 1.82 12.55
CA CYS A 72 -0.08 2.54 11.57
C CYS A 72 1.11 1.71 11.10
N LEU A 73 1.41 1.78 9.80
CA LEU A 73 2.60 1.23 9.19
C LEU A 73 3.39 2.36 8.51
N VAL A 74 4.71 2.34 8.65
CA VAL A 74 5.63 3.15 7.86
C VAL A 74 6.51 2.20 7.07
N LEU A 75 6.58 2.41 5.76
CA LEU A 75 7.41 1.63 4.85
C LEU A 75 8.53 2.54 4.34
N GLU A 76 9.78 2.20 4.67
CA GLU A 76 10.94 3.00 4.29
C GLU A 76 11.70 2.37 3.14
N ASN A 77 11.86 3.11 2.04
CA ASN A 77 12.64 2.72 0.86
C ASN A 77 12.25 1.34 0.28
N LEU A 78 10.98 0.97 0.34
CA LEU A 78 10.49 -0.31 -0.16
C LEU A 78 10.48 -0.32 -1.68
N GLN A 79 11.30 -1.19 -2.31
CA GLN A 79 11.56 -1.15 -3.75
C GLN A 79 10.74 -2.14 -4.57
N ASP A 80 10.37 -3.32 -4.03
CA ASP A 80 9.58 -4.29 -4.80
C ASP A 80 8.07 -3.99 -4.74
N PRO A 81 7.44 -3.70 -5.90
CA PRO A 81 6.01 -3.44 -5.94
C PRO A 81 5.13 -4.65 -5.54
N GLY A 82 5.68 -5.87 -5.64
CA GLY A 82 5.00 -7.08 -5.19
C GLY A 82 4.94 -7.13 -3.67
N ASN A 83 6.04 -6.79 -2.98
CA ASN A 83 6.08 -6.69 -1.52
C ASN A 83 5.16 -5.57 -1.03
N LEU A 84 5.24 -4.38 -1.63
CA LEU A 84 4.34 -3.28 -1.30
C LEU A 84 2.86 -3.70 -1.43
N GLY A 85 2.50 -4.29 -2.56
CA GLY A 85 1.12 -4.75 -2.78
C GLY A 85 0.68 -5.81 -1.78
N THR A 86 1.56 -6.75 -1.43
CA THR A 86 1.29 -7.79 -0.43
C THR A 86 1.09 -7.21 0.96
N ILE A 87 1.93 -6.26 1.37
CA ILE A 87 1.80 -5.55 2.65
C ILE A 87 0.46 -4.81 2.72
N LEU A 88 0.11 -4.04 1.67
CA LEU A 88 -1.16 -3.33 1.62
C LEU A 88 -2.36 -4.27 1.71
N ARG A 89 -2.33 -5.38 0.98
CA ARG A 89 -3.38 -6.40 1.04
C ARG A 89 -3.51 -7.01 2.43
N THR A 90 -2.39 -7.32 3.07
CA THR A 90 -2.37 -7.91 4.41
C THR A 90 -2.88 -6.91 5.45
N ALA A 91 -2.44 -5.66 5.39
CA ALA A 91 -2.89 -4.59 6.27
C ALA A 91 -4.41 -4.39 6.17
N GLU A 92 -4.96 -4.38 4.95
CA GLU A 92 -6.41 -4.28 4.75
C GLU A 92 -7.17 -5.50 5.30
N ALA A 93 -6.64 -6.71 5.08
CA ALA A 93 -7.28 -7.94 5.55
C ALA A 93 -7.31 -8.05 7.07
N LEU A 94 -6.33 -7.49 7.77
CA LEU A 94 -6.25 -7.44 9.23
C LEU A 94 -7.03 -6.28 9.85
N GLY A 95 -7.53 -5.38 9.04
CA GLY A 95 -8.28 -4.21 9.48
C GLY A 95 -7.93 -2.98 8.66
N ARG A 96 -8.26 -1.81 9.18
CA ARG A 96 -7.89 -0.54 8.57
C ARG A 96 -6.57 -0.05 9.16
N PHE A 97 -5.58 0.23 8.30
CA PHE A 97 -4.29 0.77 8.67
C PHE A 97 -4.05 2.11 7.99
N ARG A 98 -3.43 3.04 8.71
CA ARG A 98 -2.74 4.17 8.07
C ARG A 98 -1.41 3.66 7.55
N VAL A 99 -1.11 3.93 6.30
CA VAL A 99 0.15 3.50 5.68
C VAL A 99 0.89 4.71 5.15
N PHE A 100 2.15 4.87 5.57
CA PHE A 100 3.04 5.93 5.10
C PHE A 100 4.19 5.33 4.31
N LEU A 101 4.53 6.00 3.21
CA LEU A 101 5.69 5.71 2.37
C LEU A 101 6.75 6.77 2.63
N LEU A 102 7.90 6.34 3.17
CA LEU A 102 9.02 7.20 3.53
C LEU A 102 10.21 6.94 2.59
N GLY A 103 10.83 8.01 2.13
CA GLY A 103 11.96 7.93 1.21
C GLY A 103 11.58 7.43 -0.18
N ASP A 104 12.48 6.64 -0.80
CA ASP A 104 12.32 6.16 -2.18
C ASP A 104 11.58 4.82 -2.22
N CYS A 105 10.26 4.87 -2.03
CA CYS A 105 9.39 3.71 -2.18
C CYS A 105 8.89 3.58 -3.62
N CYS A 106 8.68 2.34 -4.07
CA CYS A 106 8.03 2.09 -5.35
C CYS A 106 6.59 2.66 -5.34
N ASP A 107 6.10 3.02 -6.54
CA ASP A 107 4.76 3.58 -6.71
C ASP A 107 3.67 2.54 -6.34
N PRO A 108 2.81 2.82 -5.33
CA PRO A 108 1.71 1.95 -4.93
C PRO A 108 0.66 1.75 -6.04
N LEU A 109 0.69 2.59 -7.06
CA LEU A 109 -0.22 2.53 -8.19
C LEU A 109 0.41 1.94 -9.44
N SER A 110 1.66 1.52 -9.36
CA SER A 110 2.27 0.73 -10.44
C SER A 110 1.42 -0.51 -10.73
N PRO A 111 1.32 -0.96 -12.00
CA PRO A 111 0.51 -2.11 -12.36
C PRO A 111 0.83 -3.38 -11.56
N LYS A 112 2.10 -3.59 -11.18
CA LYS A 112 2.53 -4.73 -10.35
C LYS A 112 2.02 -4.60 -8.90
N ALA A 113 2.13 -3.42 -8.28
CA ALA A 113 1.63 -3.18 -6.92
C ALA A 113 0.10 -3.28 -6.85
N LEU A 114 -0.61 -2.70 -7.82
CA LEU A 114 -2.07 -2.78 -7.89
C LEU A 114 -2.56 -4.22 -7.99
N ARG A 115 -1.93 -5.05 -8.83
CA ARG A 115 -2.28 -6.47 -8.92
C ARG A 115 -2.00 -7.22 -7.63
N ALA A 116 -0.83 -7.02 -7.04
CA ALA A 116 -0.44 -7.67 -5.79
C ALA A 116 -1.34 -7.26 -4.61
N SER A 117 -1.74 -6.00 -4.57
CA SER A 117 -2.61 -5.47 -3.50
C SER A 117 -4.07 -5.90 -3.62
N MET A 118 -4.49 -6.50 -4.75
CA MET A 118 -5.92 -6.83 -4.99
C MET A 118 -6.87 -5.64 -4.77
N GLY A 119 -6.39 -4.43 -5.06
CA GLY A 119 -7.13 -3.18 -4.90
C GLY A 119 -7.03 -2.54 -3.50
N ALA A 120 -6.30 -3.13 -2.54
CA ALA A 120 -6.10 -2.53 -1.22
C ALA A 120 -5.43 -1.16 -1.31
N ALA A 121 -4.55 -0.93 -2.29
CA ALA A 121 -3.92 0.36 -2.54
C ALA A 121 -4.94 1.52 -2.72
N PHE A 122 -6.11 1.24 -3.29
CA PHE A 122 -7.19 2.23 -3.44
C PHE A 122 -8.06 2.42 -2.20
N ARG A 123 -8.00 1.51 -1.24
CA ARG A 123 -8.82 1.57 -0.03
C ARG A 123 -8.04 2.07 1.18
N LEU A 124 -6.77 1.68 1.31
CA LEU A 124 -5.88 2.17 2.37
C LEU A 124 -5.25 3.52 2.05
N TRP A 125 -5.01 3.78 0.75
CA TRP A 125 -4.51 5.06 0.29
C TRP A 125 -3.19 5.48 0.95
N PRO A 126 -2.06 4.81 0.65
CA PRO A 126 -0.77 5.14 1.25
C PRO A 126 -0.37 6.60 1.02
N GLU A 127 0.11 7.26 2.07
CA GLU A 127 0.52 8.66 2.06
C GLU A 127 2.05 8.75 1.97
N GLY A 128 2.57 9.59 1.07
CA GLY A 128 4.00 9.93 1.04
C GLY A 128 4.38 10.82 2.22
N ALA A 129 5.51 10.52 2.86
CA ALA A 129 6.09 11.34 3.92
C ALA A 129 7.37 12.01 3.44
N ALA A 130 7.54 13.29 3.74
CA ALA A 130 8.70 14.08 3.29
C ALA A 130 9.98 13.71 4.04
N SER A 131 9.89 13.47 5.35
CA SER A 131 11.02 13.03 6.18
C SER A 131 10.57 12.17 7.36
N ALA A 132 11.50 11.38 7.90
CA ALA A 132 11.25 10.56 9.09
C ALA A 132 10.99 11.43 10.32
N GLU A 133 11.74 12.53 10.49
CA GLU A 133 11.61 13.43 11.63
C GLU A 133 10.22 14.05 11.70
N GLU A 134 9.74 14.61 10.58
CA GLU A 134 8.43 15.26 10.52
C GLU A 134 7.29 14.24 10.76
N LEU A 135 7.38 13.08 10.08
CA LEU A 135 6.39 12.03 10.24
C LEU A 135 6.34 11.51 11.68
N PHE A 136 7.50 11.19 12.27
CA PHE A 136 7.56 10.61 13.60
C PHE A 136 7.23 11.62 14.68
N TRP A 137 7.59 12.90 14.50
CA TRP A 137 7.12 13.97 15.38
C TRP A 137 5.58 14.04 15.39
N ARG A 138 4.95 13.99 14.22
CA ARG A 138 3.49 13.98 14.10
C ARG A 138 2.88 12.76 14.77
N LEU A 139 3.38 11.56 14.50
CA LEU A 139 2.87 10.32 15.08
C LEU A 139 3.04 10.28 16.61
N LYS A 140 4.18 10.76 17.13
CA LYS A 140 4.41 10.87 18.59
C LYS A 140 3.41 11.83 19.23
N ASN A 141 3.12 12.96 18.61
CA ASN A 141 2.11 13.91 19.12
C ASN A 141 0.67 13.33 19.04
N GLU A 142 0.41 12.42 18.11
CA GLU A 142 -0.84 11.67 18.02
C GLU A 142 -0.89 10.49 19.03
N GLY A 143 0.14 10.29 19.83
CA GLY A 143 0.23 9.27 20.89
C GLY A 143 0.68 7.88 20.40
N TYR A 144 1.33 7.79 19.23
CA TYR A 144 1.86 6.52 18.72
C TYR A 144 3.22 6.17 19.34
N SER A 145 3.36 4.92 19.78
CA SER A 145 4.66 4.28 20.01
C SER A 145 5.21 3.76 18.71
N ILE A 146 6.44 4.12 18.37
CA ILE A 146 7.06 3.82 17.06
C ILE A 146 8.11 2.73 17.23
N HIS A 147 7.93 1.61 16.54
CA HIS A 147 8.75 0.41 16.62
C HIS A 147 9.44 0.14 15.28
N GLY A 148 10.76 0.18 15.23
CA GLY A 148 11.53 -0.16 14.05
C GLY A 148 11.76 -1.67 13.93
N ALA A 149 11.29 -2.30 12.85
CA ALA A 149 11.52 -3.72 12.60
C ALA A 149 12.92 -3.97 12.03
N VAL A 150 13.73 -4.76 12.73
CA VAL A 150 15.10 -5.10 12.32
C VAL A 150 15.40 -6.58 12.53
N PRO A 151 16.25 -7.22 11.69
CA PRO A 151 16.63 -8.61 11.84
C PRO A 151 17.79 -8.77 12.86
N ALA A 152 17.69 -8.18 14.04
CA ALA A 152 18.77 -8.18 15.02
C ALA A 152 18.39 -8.99 16.27
N GLU A 153 19.23 -9.93 16.68
CA GLU A 153 19.05 -10.73 17.90
C GLU A 153 19.00 -9.87 19.18
N THR A 154 19.66 -8.71 19.16
CA THR A 154 19.66 -7.75 20.28
C THR A 154 18.42 -6.89 20.35
N ALA A 155 17.58 -6.90 19.32
CA ALA A 155 16.32 -6.17 19.31
C ALA A 155 15.26 -6.89 20.17
N ARG A 156 14.30 -6.13 20.66
CA ARG A 156 13.21 -6.68 21.48
C ARG A 156 12.33 -7.59 20.64
N PRO A 157 12.05 -8.85 21.08
CA PRO A 157 11.10 -9.70 20.37
C PRO A 157 9.72 -9.06 20.28
N VAL A 158 9.09 -9.11 19.09
CA VAL A 158 7.74 -8.56 18.85
C VAL A 158 6.71 -9.12 19.81
N THR A 159 6.86 -10.36 20.27
CA THR A 159 5.99 -11.02 21.26
C THR A 159 6.06 -10.39 22.67
N GLY A 160 7.07 -9.57 22.94
CA GLY A 160 7.21 -8.83 24.19
C GLY A 160 6.48 -7.48 24.21
N ILE A 161 5.73 -7.12 23.14
CA ILE A 161 4.99 -5.87 23.04
C ILE A 161 3.49 -6.17 23.10
N ASP A 162 2.79 -5.42 23.94
CA ASP A 162 1.33 -5.48 23.98
C ASP A 162 0.73 -4.46 23.00
N PHE A 163 0.48 -4.91 21.76
CA PHE A 163 -0.15 -4.09 20.72
C PHE A 163 -1.65 -3.85 20.94
N THR A 164 -2.25 -4.43 21.98
CA THR A 164 -3.66 -4.24 22.27
C THR A 164 -3.93 -2.98 23.08
N ARG A 165 -2.88 -2.35 23.61
CA ARG A 165 -2.96 -1.14 24.45
C ARG A 165 -2.20 0.01 23.82
N GLY A 166 -2.91 1.12 23.61
CA GLY A 166 -2.33 2.31 23.01
C GLY A 166 -2.28 2.26 21.49
N ARG A 167 -1.58 3.24 20.91
CA ARG A 167 -1.40 3.37 19.48
C ARG A 167 0.01 2.95 19.11
N HIS A 168 0.12 2.10 18.13
CA HIS A 168 1.40 1.56 17.68
C HIS A 168 1.63 1.80 16.20
N THR A 169 2.87 2.14 15.88
CA THR A 169 3.38 2.23 14.51
C THR A 169 4.53 1.26 14.37
N VAL A 170 4.50 0.42 13.36
CA VAL A 170 5.63 -0.42 12.96
C VAL A 170 6.28 0.19 11.73
N VAL A 171 7.60 0.32 11.76
CA VAL A 171 8.41 0.81 10.64
C VAL A 171 9.13 -0.36 10.03
N ILE A 172 8.92 -0.58 8.74
CA ILE A 172 9.52 -1.66 7.95
C ILE A 172 10.46 -1.01 6.93
N GLY A 173 11.71 -1.44 6.90
CA GLY A 173 12.72 -0.93 6.00
C GLY A 173 12.78 -1.65 4.65
N ASN A 174 13.77 -1.26 3.86
CA ASN A 174 14.10 -1.87 2.58
C ASN A 174 14.43 -3.36 2.71
N GLU A 175 14.12 -4.14 1.68
CA GLU A 175 14.29 -5.60 1.67
C GLU A 175 15.75 -6.05 1.85
N GLY A 176 16.70 -5.26 1.37
CA GLY A 176 18.14 -5.61 1.41
C GLY A 176 18.90 -4.86 2.49
N SER A 177 18.65 -3.56 2.66
CA SER A 177 19.40 -2.69 3.58
C SER A 177 18.72 -2.45 4.93
N GLY A 178 17.45 -2.87 5.09
CA GLY A 178 16.68 -2.62 6.30
C GLY A 178 16.33 -1.15 6.49
N LEU A 179 16.23 -0.73 7.75
CA LEU A 179 16.01 0.66 8.14
C LEU A 179 17.30 1.47 8.03
N THR A 180 17.18 2.74 7.64
CA THR A 180 18.29 3.68 7.76
C THR A 180 18.66 3.91 9.23
N ARG A 181 19.92 4.26 9.50
CA ARG A 181 20.36 4.59 10.87
C ARG A 181 19.59 5.76 11.47
N GLU A 182 19.24 6.71 10.63
CA GLU A 182 18.46 7.88 11.00
C GLU A 182 17.06 7.47 11.47
N THR A 183 16.33 6.73 10.64
CA THR A 183 14.98 6.25 10.96
C THR A 183 14.98 5.33 12.20
N ALA A 184 15.95 4.41 12.29
CA ALA A 184 16.10 3.54 13.46
C ALA A 184 16.34 4.33 14.75
N GLY A 185 17.17 5.40 14.69
CA GLY A 185 17.45 6.28 15.84
C GLY A 185 16.27 7.12 16.31
N LEU A 186 15.27 7.34 15.46
CA LEU A 186 14.05 8.09 15.80
C LEU A 186 12.94 7.22 16.40
N CYS A 187 13.04 5.88 16.28
CA CYS A 187 12.11 4.94 16.89
C CYS A 187 12.20 4.95 18.43
N HIS A 188 11.11 4.56 19.09
CA HIS A 188 11.13 4.39 20.56
C HIS A 188 11.89 3.12 20.95
N ASP A 189 11.75 2.06 20.16
CA ASP A 189 12.50 0.81 20.30
C ASP A 189 12.67 0.11 18.94
N LEU A 190 13.61 -0.84 18.91
CA LEU A 190 13.79 -1.73 17.78
C LEU A 190 13.23 -3.10 18.15
N ILE A 191 12.49 -3.67 17.24
CA ILE A 191 11.80 -4.97 17.42
C ILE A 191 12.26 -5.98 16.37
N THR A 192 12.19 -7.24 16.73
CA THR A 192 12.50 -8.33 15.82
C THR A 192 11.43 -9.43 15.89
N ILE A 193 11.21 -10.10 14.77
CA ILE A 193 10.44 -11.33 14.72
C ILE A 193 11.42 -12.47 14.92
N PRO A 194 11.35 -13.21 16.06
CA PRO A 194 12.24 -14.36 16.28
C PRO A 194 12.02 -15.42 15.20
N MET A 195 13.06 -15.77 14.47
CA MET A 195 13.00 -16.79 13.42
C MET A 195 13.78 -18.04 13.85
N GLY A 196 13.13 -19.20 13.83
CA GLY A 196 13.72 -20.49 14.25
C GLY A 196 14.53 -21.21 13.17
N GLY A 197 14.78 -20.55 12.03
CA GLY A 197 15.45 -21.14 10.86
C GLY A 197 16.67 -20.34 10.41
N ARG A 198 17.17 -20.70 9.21
CA ARG A 198 18.30 -20.02 8.54
C ARG A 198 17.84 -18.97 7.50
N ALA A 199 16.55 -18.69 7.43
CA ALA A 199 16.02 -17.63 6.58
C ALA A 199 16.23 -16.28 7.27
N GLU A 200 16.69 -15.31 6.52
CA GLU A 200 16.83 -13.91 6.93
C GLU A 200 15.54 -13.14 6.59
#